data_549274b5d5e6d1e65720f8ab5e4e30ba
#
_entry.id   549274b5d5e6d1e65720f8ab5e4e30ba
#
_cell.length_a   1.000
_cell.length_b   1.000
_cell.length_c   1.000
_cell.angle_alpha   90.00
_cell.angle_beta   90.00
_cell.angle_gamma   90.00
#
_symmetry.space_group_name_H-M   'P 1'
#
loop_
_entity.id
_entity.type
_entity.pdbx_description
1 polymer ?
#
loop_
_entity_poly.entity_id
_entity_poly.type
_entity_poly.pdbx_seq_one_letter_code
_entity_poly.pdbx_strand_id
1 'polypeptide(L)'
;MEKKKLIYIVDDDLFINTLIVKRFNSEDYVVESFITGEECLDSLDKNPDLIILDYLFTGESLIFSDGMQIFDKIRQLKPQIPVILLSGQEKGEVVLEFARKGVFDYIVKDNNLIDNLAVSIKEVFSREV
;
A
#
# COMPACT_ATOMS: atom_id res chain seq x y z
N MET A 1 -0.78 9.64 -25.46
CA MET A 1 -0.09 9.84 -24.17
C MET A 1 -0.70 8.93 -23.12
N GLU A 2 0.14 8.17 -22.50
CA GLU A 2 -0.31 7.29 -21.45
C GLU A 2 -0.57 8.08 -20.16
N LYS A 3 -1.65 7.70 -19.49
CA LYS A 3 -2.01 8.29 -18.24
C LYS A 3 -1.06 7.77 -17.15
N LYS A 4 -0.66 8.62 -16.23
CA LYS A 4 0.15 8.18 -15.09
C LYS A 4 -0.63 7.20 -14.22
N LYS A 5 0.10 6.25 -13.63
CA LYS A 5 -0.49 5.33 -12.66
C LYS A 5 -0.63 6.03 -11.32
N LEU A 6 -1.77 5.87 -10.68
CA LEU A 6 -2.03 6.46 -9.37
C LEU A 6 -1.74 5.44 -8.29
N ILE A 7 -0.83 5.80 -7.39
CA ILE A 7 -0.40 4.94 -6.28
C ILE A 7 -0.75 5.62 -4.96
N TYR A 8 -1.41 4.89 -4.07
CA TYR A 8 -1.66 5.35 -2.71
C TYR A 8 -0.66 4.71 -1.76
N ILE A 9 -0.10 5.51 -0.85
CA ILE A 9 0.68 5.00 0.29
C ILE A 9 -0.04 5.38 1.58
N VAL A 10 -0.32 4.39 2.40
CA VAL A 10 -1.08 4.55 3.64
C VAL A 10 -0.21 4.11 4.80
N ASP A 11 0.32 5.07 5.54
CA ASP A 11 1.20 4.83 6.68
C ASP A 11 1.09 6.03 7.62
N ASP A 12 1.01 5.79 8.92
CA ASP A 12 0.95 6.87 9.89
C ASP A 12 2.32 7.50 10.18
N ASP A 13 3.39 6.89 9.68
CA ASP A 13 4.74 7.44 9.78
C ASP A 13 4.99 8.42 8.64
N LEU A 14 5.03 9.71 8.96
CA LEU A 14 5.24 10.76 7.96
C LEU A 14 6.57 10.64 7.23
N PHE A 15 7.60 10.10 7.90
CA PHE A 15 8.89 9.90 7.25
C PHE A 15 8.78 8.88 6.12
N ILE A 16 8.13 7.75 6.38
CA ILE A 16 7.92 6.71 5.37
C ILE A 16 7.10 7.25 4.19
N ASN A 17 6.01 7.95 4.49
CA ASN A 17 5.18 8.54 3.44
C ASN A 17 5.98 9.51 2.57
N THR A 18 6.73 10.40 3.20
CA THR A 18 7.54 11.39 2.47
C THR A 18 8.59 10.71 1.60
N LEU A 19 9.26 9.70 2.15
CA LEU A 19 10.29 8.97 1.44
C LEU A 19 9.72 8.30 0.20
N ILE A 20 8.59 7.62 0.33
CA ILE A 20 7.97 6.90 -0.78
C ILE A 20 7.43 7.86 -1.83
N VAL A 21 6.77 8.94 -1.42
CA VAL A 21 6.29 9.95 -2.35
C VAL A 21 7.45 10.53 -3.16
N LYS A 22 8.52 10.94 -2.48
CA LYS A 22 9.68 11.53 -3.18
C LYS A 22 10.36 10.56 -4.12
N ARG A 23 10.45 9.30 -3.71
CA ARG A 23 11.19 8.31 -4.51
C ARG A 23 10.42 7.88 -5.75
N PHE A 24 9.11 7.78 -5.68
CA PHE A 24 8.33 7.18 -6.76
C PHE A 24 7.48 8.15 -7.56
N ASN A 25 7.17 9.33 -7.04
CA ASN A 25 6.45 10.33 -7.82
C ASN A 25 7.33 10.74 -9.01
N SER A 26 6.80 10.63 -10.23
CA SER A 26 7.63 10.74 -11.42
C SER A 26 6.77 11.03 -12.65
N GLU A 27 7.37 10.89 -13.82
CA GLU A 27 6.63 10.99 -15.08
C GLU A 27 5.62 9.86 -15.26
N ASP A 28 5.90 8.70 -14.62
CA ASP A 28 5.07 7.50 -14.79
C ASP A 28 4.05 7.31 -13.66
N TYR A 29 4.35 7.84 -12.48
CA TYR A 29 3.54 7.60 -11.27
C TYR A 29 3.16 8.89 -10.57
N VAL A 30 1.90 8.97 -10.14
CA VAL A 30 1.44 9.96 -9.15
C VAL A 30 1.27 9.22 -7.83
N VAL A 31 1.95 9.66 -6.79
CA VAL A 31 1.88 9.03 -5.46
C VAL A 31 1.20 9.97 -4.48
N GLU A 32 0.10 9.53 -3.90
CA GLU A 32 -0.63 10.29 -2.88
C GLU A 32 -0.54 9.54 -1.55
N SER A 33 -0.28 10.26 -0.47
CA SER A 33 -0.09 9.67 0.84
C SER A 33 -1.24 9.96 1.78
N PHE A 34 -1.52 8.99 2.66
CA PHE A 34 -2.54 9.09 3.70
C PHE A 34 -1.96 8.62 5.01
N ILE A 35 -2.34 9.25 6.12
CA ILE A 35 -1.85 8.86 7.44
C ILE A 35 -2.82 7.95 8.18
N THR A 36 -4.05 7.79 7.67
CA THR A 36 -5.02 6.85 8.24
C THR A 36 -5.66 6.02 7.14
N GLY A 37 -6.15 4.84 7.52
CA GLY A 37 -6.90 3.99 6.60
C GLY A 37 -8.21 4.63 6.18
N GLU A 38 -8.84 5.36 7.07
CA GLU A 38 -10.11 6.04 6.80
C GLU A 38 -9.97 7.05 5.67
N GLU A 39 -8.90 7.83 5.69
CA GLU A 39 -8.63 8.80 4.61
C GLU A 39 -8.44 8.09 3.26
N CYS A 40 -7.73 6.97 3.28
CA CYS A 40 -7.54 6.18 2.07
C CYS A 40 -8.88 5.67 1.54
N LEU A 41 -9.70 5.10 2.42
CA LEU A 41 -11.01 4.55 2.04
C LEU A 41 -11.92 5.64 1.45
N ASP A 42 -11.87 6.84 2.01
CA ASP A 42 -12.66 7.97 1.51
C ASP A 42 -12.21 8.44 0.13
N SER A 43 -11.02 8.06 -0.29
CA SER A 43 -10.44 8.47 -1.58
C SER A 43 -10.39 7.34 -2.62
N LEU A 44 -11.00 6.20 -2.34
CA LEU A 44 -11.00 5.06 -3.27
C LEU A 44 -11.74 5.33 -4.57
N ASP A 45 -12.67 6.29 -4.56
CA ASP A 45 -13.43 6.66 -5.75
C ASP A 45 -12.57 7.23 -6.87
N LYS A 46 -11.35 7.66 -6.56
CA LYS A 46 -10.37 8.09 -7.59
C LYS A 46 -9.75 6.90 -8.33
N ASN A 47 -10.06 5.67 -7.91
CA ASN A 47 -9.59 4.43 -8.54
C ASN A 47 -8.07 4.34 -8.64
N PRO A 48 -7.37 4.26 -7.51
CA PRO A 48 -5.92 4.07 -7.56
C PRO A 48 -5.57 2.75 -8.26
N ASP A 49 -4.42 2.73 -8.90
CA ASP A 49 -3.93 1.54 -9.61
C ASP A 49 -3.18 0.59 -8.68
N LEU A 50 -2.76 1.07 -7.53
CA LEU A 50 -2.02 0.31 -6.53
C LEU A 50 -2.17 0.99 -5.16
N ILE A 51 -2.31 0.19 -4.12
CA ILE A 51 -2.29 0.69 -2.75
C ILE A 51 -1.13 0.02 -2.01
N ILE A 52 -0.27 0.83 -1.40
CA ILE A 52 0.81 0.38 -0.53
C ILE A 52 0.32 0.65 0.89
N LEU A 53 0.17 -0.39 1.70
CA LEU A 53 -0.54 -0.31 2.97
C LEU A 53 0.34 -0.79 4.12
N ASP A 54 0.50 0.05 5.13
CA ASP A 54 1.16 -0.33 6.37
C ASP A 54 0.29 -1.31 7.16
N TYR A 55 0.90 -2.35 7.71
CA TYR A 55 0.18 -3.31 8.53
C TYR A 55 -0.17 -2.75 9.91
N LEU A 56 0.81 -2.07 10.56
CA LEU A 56 0.61 -1.57 11.91
C LEU A 56 0.45 -0.06 11.92
N PHE A 57 -0.73 0.39 12.36
CA PHE A 57 -0.98 1.79 12.62
C PHE A 57 -0.86 2.03 14.12
N THR A 58 0.12 2.85 14.50
CA THR A 58 0.31 3.24 15.90
C THR A 58 -0.39 4.55 16.22
N GLY A 59 -1.01 5.18 15.22
CA GLY A 59 -1.69 6.45 15.38
C GLY A 59 -3.15 6.31 15.77
N GLU A 60 -3.92 7.32 15.44
CA GLU A 60 -5.26 7.53 16.00
C GLU A 60 -6.39 7.03 15.12
N SER A 61 -6.29 5.83 14.58
CA SER A 61 -7.44 5.26 13.90
C SER A 61 -8.50 4.89 14.94
N LEU A 62 -9.68 5.42 14.78
CA LEU A 62 -10.81 5.16 15.69
C LEU A 62 -11.59 3.93 15.28
N ILE A 63 -11.48 3.51 14.02
CA ILE A 63 -12.30 2.44 13.44
C ILE A 63 -11.47 1.19 13.17
N PHE A 64 -10.27 1.37 12.63
CA PHE A 64 -9.43 0.26 12.21
C PHE A 64 -8.18 0.18 13.08
N SER A 65 -7.95 -0.97 13.69
CA SER A 65 -6.81 -1.15 14.60
C SER A 65 -5.53 -1.57 13.88
N ASP A 66 -5.65 -2.09 12.67
CA ASP A 66 -4.49 -2.54 11.91
C ASP A 66 -4.77 -2.59 10.41
N GLY A 67 -3.72 -2.90 9.64
CA GLY A 67 -3.82 -2.96 8.18
C GLY A 67 -4.69 -4.09 7.66
N MET A 68 -4.88 -5.15 8.43
CA MET A 68 -5.75 -6.26 8.03
C MET A 68 -7.18 -5.79 7.84
N GLN A 69 -7.69 -5.00 8.78
CA GLN A 69 -9.05 -4.48 8.71
C GLN A 69 -9.21 -3.54 7.52
N ILE A 70 -8.22 -2.70 7.28
CA ILE A 70 -8.25 -1.77 6.15
C ILE A 70 -8.18 -2.54 4.84
N PHE A 71 -7.32 -3.56 4.76
CA PHE A 71 -7.20 -4.42 3.59
C PHE A 71 -8.52 -5.10 3.26
N ASP A 72 -9.19 -5.64 4.27
CA ASP A 72 -10.49 -6.31 4.08
C ASP A 72 -11.51 -5.33 3.50
N LYS A 73 -11.51 -4.10 3.99
CA LYS A 73 -12.44 -3.08 3.50
C LYS A 73 -12.13 -2.67 2.06
N ILE A 74 -10.84 -2.54 1.73
CA ILE A 74 -10.43 -2.25 0.35
C ILE A 74 -10.90 -3.37 -0.58
N ARG A 75 -10.70 -4.62 -0.19
CA ARG A 75 -11.14 -5.77 -0.99
C ARG A 75 -12.64 -5.81 -1.19
N GLN A 76 -13.39 -5.41 -0.17
CA GLN A 76 -14.85 -5.36 -0.25
C GLN A 76 -15.32 -4.29 -1.24
N LEU A 77 -14.68 -3.12 -1.21
CA LEU A 77 -15.11 -1.96 -2.01
C LEU A 77 -14.51 -1.97 -3.41
N LYS A 78 -13.26 -2.40 -3.56
CA LYS A 78 -12.51 -2.37 -4.82
C LYS A 78 -11.66 -3.64 -4.94
N PRO A 79 -12.28 -4.78 -5.22
CA PRO A 79 -11.56 -6.07 -5.17
C PRO A 79 -10.44 -6.22 -6.20
N GLN A 80 -10.44 -5.40 -7.25
CA GLN A 80 -9.46 -5.51 -8.33
C GLN A 80 -8.16 -4.75 -8.04
N ILE A 81 -8.14 -3.85 -7.05
CA ILE A 81 -6.94 -3.04 -6.80
C ILE A 81 -5.87 -3.89 -6.10
N PRO A 82 -4.66 -4.01 -6.70
CA PRO A 82 -3.58 -4.71 -6.02
C PRO A 82 -3.10 -3.96 -4.79
N VAL A 83 -2.72 -4.71 -3.76
CA VAL A 83 -2.23 -4.14 -2.51
C VAL A 83 -0.88 -4.74 -2.18
N ILE A 84 0.11 -3.89 -1.93
CA ILE A 84 1.42 -4.25 -1.38
C ILE A 84 1.39 -3.90 0.10
N LEU A 85 1.77 -4.85 0.94
CA LEU A 85 1.76 -4.65 2.39
C LEU A 85 3.15 -4.29 2.89
N LEU A 86 3.25 -3.23 3.67
CA LEU A 86 4.49 -2.88 4.37
C LEU A 86 4.36 -3.30 5.83
N SER A 87 5.44 -3.80 6.38
CA SER A 87 5.38 -4.38 7.70
C SER A 87 6.70 -4.26 8.44
N GLY A 88 6.65 -4.25 9.77
CA GLY A 88 7.80 -4.54 10.60
C GLY A 88 8.15 -6.02 10.42
N GLN A 89 8.42 -6.74 11.46
CA GLN A 89 8.74 -8.18 11.33
C GLN A 89 7.61 -8.99 11.97
N GLU A 90 6.50 -9.13 11.26
CA GLU A 90 5.38 -9.90 11.75
C GLU A 90 5.67 -11.39 11.68
N LYS A 91 4.94 -12.15 12.49
CA LYS A 91 5.06 -13.61 12.55
C LYS A 91 4.58 -14.24 11.25
N GLY A 92 5.14 -15.40 10.92
CA GLY A 92 4.82 -16.12 9.70
C GLY A 92 3.33 -16.39 9.51
N GLU A 93 2.58 -16.60 10.59
CA GLU A 93 1.14 -16.81 10.51
C GLU A 93 0.39 -15.60 9.97
N VAL A 94 0.85 -14.38 10.30
CA VAL A 94 0.28 -13.14 9.78
C VAL A 94 0.57 -13.02 8.29
N VAL A 95 1.81 -13.31 7.89
CA VAL A 95 2.21 -13.29 6.48
C VAL A 95 1.38 -14.26 5.66
N LEU A 96 1.16 -15.48 6.17
CA LEU A 96 0.34 -16.49 5.51
C LEU A 96 -1.11 -16.04 5.36
N GLU A 97 -1.63 -15.38 6.38
CA GLU A 97 -3.01 -14.86 6.34
C GLU A 97 -3.18 -13.86 5.19
N PHE A 98 -2.25 -12.91 5.05
CA PHE A 98 -2.30 -11.94 3.97
C PHE A 98 -2.11 -12.61 2.61
N ALA A 99 -1.22 -13.60 2.53
CA ALA A 99 -1.02 -14.34 1.29
C ALA A 99 -2.30 -15.04 0.84
N ARG A 100 -3.02 -15.66 1.79
CA ARG A 100 -4.30 -16.30 1.50
C ARG A 100 -5.36 -15.32 1.05
N LYS A 101 -5.31 -14.09 1.55
CA LYS A 101 -6.26 -13.04 1.19
C LYS A 101 -5.93 -12.37 -0.14
N GLY A 102 -4.81 -12.73 -0.75
CA GLY A 102 -4.46 -12.24 -2.09
C GLY A 102 -3.73 -10.91 -2.12
N VAL A 103 -2.96 -10.59 -1.07
CA VAL A 103 -2.07 -9.42 -1.13
C VAL A 103 -1.05 -9.66 -2.24
N PHE A 104 -0.73 -8.60 -3.00
CA PHE A 104 0.20 -8.76 -4.13
C PHE A 104 1.62 -9.06 -3.67
N ASP A 105 2.08 -8.36 -2.65
CA ASP A 105 3.42 -8.56 -2.11
C ASP A 105 3.46 -8.10 -0.66
N TYR A 106 4.47 -8.55 0.06
CA TYR A 106 4.70 -8.26 1.46
C TYR A 106 6.15 -7.81 1.62
N ILE A 107 6.37 -6.57 2.05
CA ILE A 107 7.70 -5.98 2.11
C ILE A 107 8.01 -5.50 3.52
N VAL A 108 9.16 -5.92 4.04
CA VAL A 108 9.60 -5.55 5.38
C VAL A 108 10.20 -4.13 5.36
N LYS A 109 9.90 -3.35 6.38
CA LYS A 109 10.45 -2.01 6.55
C LYS A 109 11.87 -2.10 7.11
N ASP A 110 12.82 -2.41 6.24
CA ASP A 110 14.25 -2.49 6.59
C ASP A 110 15.04 -1.61 5.62
N ASN A 111 16.37 -1.76 5.63
CA ASN A 111 17.25 -0.95 4.78
C ASN A 111 17.01 -1.17 3.28
N ASN A 112 16.37 -2.26 2.91
CA ASN A 112 16.09 -2.60 1.51
C ASN A 112 14.67 -2.24 1.07
N LEU A 113 13.91 -1.52 1.92
CA LEU A 113 12.51 -1.19 1.65
C LEU A 113 12.32 -0.57 0.27
N ILE A 114 13.07 0.47 -0.04
CA ILE A 114 12.88 1.22 -1.29
C ILE A 114 13.24 0.36 -2.49
N ASP A 115 14.34 -0.39 -2.44
CA ASP A 115 14.73 -1.24 -3.56
C ASP A 115 13.72 -2.36 -3.79
N ASN A 116 13.25 -2.99 -2.72
CA ASN A 116 12.25 -4.06 -2.82
C ASN A 116 10.92 -3.52 -3.32
N LEU A 117 10.54 -2.33 -2.85
CA LEU A 117 9.30 -1.70 -3.29
C LEU A 117 9.37 -1.34 -4.76
N ALA A 118 10.51 -0.84 -5.24
CA ALA A 118 10.68 -0.50 -6.66
C ALA A 118 10.47 -1.73 -7.55
N VAL A 119 11.03 -2.87 -7.16
CA VAL A 119 10.85 -4.13 -7.91
C VAL A 119 9.38 -4.54 -7.91
N SER A 120 8.74 -4.48 -6.75
CA SER A 120 7.34 -4.90 -6.61
C SER A 120 6.39 -4.03 -7.42
N ILE A 121 6.60 -2.72 -7.41
CA ILE A 121 5.78 -1.78 -8.21
C ILE A 121 5.90 -2.11 -9.69
N LYS A 122 7.11 -2.36 -10.17
CA LYS A 122 7.31 -2.74 -11.58
C LYS A 122 6.57 -4.03 -11.91
N GLU A 123 6.58 -5.00 -11.01
CA GLU A 123 5.87 -6.25 -11.24
C GLU A 123 4.36 -6.04 -11.32
N VAL A 124 3.80 -5.18 -10.47
CA VAL A 124 2.38 -4.87 -10.51
C VAL A 124 2.00 -4.39 -11.91
N PHE A 125 2.72 -3.41 -12.43
CA PHE A 125 2.34 -2.76 -13.69
C PHE A 125 2.78 -3.53 -14.93
N SER A 126 3.75 -4.42 -14.83
CA SER A 126 4.14 -5.27 -15.94
C SER A 126 3.12 -6.38 -16.24
N ARG A 127 2.26 -6.70 -15.26
CA ARG A 127 1.23 -7.73 -15.43
C ARG A 127 -0.06 -7.22 -16.05
N GLU A 128 -0.14 -5.94 -16.36
CA GLU A 128 -1.33 -5.30 -16.92
C GLU A 128 -1.40 -5.34 -18.44
N VAL A 129 -0.72 -6.28 -19.04
CA VAL A 129 -0.68 -6.36 -20.50
C VAL A 129 -1.85 -7.18 -21.04
#